data_5e57872e134dd6285524f7febe2fe182
#
_entry.id   5e57872e134dd6285524f7febe2fe182
#
_cell.length_a   1.000
_cell.length_b   1.000
_cell.length_c   1.000
_cell.angle_alpha   90.00
_cell.angle_beta   90.00
_cell.angle_gamma   90.00
#
_symmetry.space_group_name_H-M   'P 1'
#
loop_
_entity.id
_entity.type
_entity.pdbx_description
1 polymer ?
#
loop_
_entity_poly.entity_id
_entity_poly.type
_entity_poly.pdbx_seq_one_letter_code
_entity_poly.pdbx_strand_id
1 'polypeptide(L)'
;MKSACRKALLLAALPLALSACIKTSTEIGKDLIDQTLLYDPYTVEFPIETIHLRRADDLSGFSDTRIAIGAIRDETFGLTTRSSAFTLVPAMDTLDIGTNPQFISFKLHFEADTVSTASPGQERIFQNLFVYSLTDTLSTKETGTNKDIPHGTEIITRGIPVYDGKDSLSLEFTQAYGQKYIDALKRLGPVLIDRSEGSTINKYSDYIKEVPGIYIETDVPEGIGGRINLFNLSVLSVSSNYYYRNNNVATLTVRTTYNGVQKDTSFLFVPGEPAFYNEAEYLENNTKFYQYAFNRTTHEAPEGEAEEDIRIEGGGGLKPVIPAAQLREKVVAAIVARGGDPSKTVVNKASLILPYEMPEDLDRLDQFPKMISPTIRKTADDGTVSYAGLTDASASSENQGDLDRANQAYAPDITYHMQQVLQRTDLDTKDDADVWFLTVHSETVANATGNAQQEAEYQQMMYAMYYNNLYGGGYGGYGGYGYGGYGYGYGSYGYGGYSNYYNMMMMASMLSSMNQTTYSTTQELDKDRYYRAILNGPAVTVKNSPSCLLLAPDALRVPTFRVTFSVPKK
;
A
#
# COMPACT_ATOMS: atom_id res chain seq x y z
N MET A 1 18.43 76.54 -23.17
CA MET A 1 17.20 76.60 -22.33
C MET A 1 16.06 75.61 -22.84
N LYS A 2 15.91 75.34 -24.13
CA LYS A 2 14.81 74.47 -24.64
C LYS A 2 14.94 73.00 -24.32
N SER A 3 16.16 72.49 -24.03
CA SER A 3 16.39 71.02 -23.70
C SER A 3 16.12 70.68 -22.24
N ALA A 4 16.38 71.61 -21.31
CA ALA A 4 16.16 71.39 -19.88
C ALA A 4 14.67 71.37 -19.52
N CYS A 5 13.87 72.26 -20.19
CA CYS A 5 12.41 72.25 -19.98
C CYS A 5 11.69 71.00 -20.44
N ARG A 6 12.17 70.36 -21.54
CA ARG A 6 11.62 69.03 -22.00
C ARG A 6 11.93 67.89 -21.04
N LYS A 7 13.11 67.86 -20.43
CA LYS A 7 13.47 66.84 -19.44
C LYS A 7 12.74 67.03 -18.12
N ALA A 8 12.47 68.27 -17.71
CA ALA A 8 11.67 68.53 -16.51
C ALA A 8 10.19 68.16 -16.69
N LEU A 9 9.63 68.40 -17.89
CA LEU A 9 8.25 67.98 -18.20
C LEU A 9 8.07 66.41 -18.26
N LEU A 10 9.09 65.72 -18.73
CA LEU A 10 9.08 64.25 -18.73
C LEU A 10 9.25 63.64 -17.33
N LEU A 11 10.04 64.30 -16.45
CA LEU A 11 10.18 63.89 -15.05
C LEU A 11 8.93 64.19 -14.20
N ALA A 12 8.16 65.22 -14.54
CA ALA A 12 6.90 65.54 -13.85
C ALA A 12 5.72 64.71 -14.31
N ALA A 13 5.76 64.14 -15.52
CA ALA A 13 4.72 63.24 -16.06
C ALA A 13 4.85 61.79 -15.53
N LEU A 14 6.03 61.36 -15.07
CA LEU A 14 6.27 60.01 -14.59
C LEU A 14 5.51 59.70 -13.28
N PRO A 15 5.44 60.56 -12.25
CA PRO A 15 4.66 60.26 -11.05
C PRO A 15 3.13 60.34 -11.28
N LEU A 16 2.67 61.10 -12.31
CA LEU A 16 1.26 61.15 -12.67
C LEU A 16 0.78 59.87 -13.41
N ALA A 17 1.68 59.19 -14.11
CA ALA A 17 1.37 57.90 -14.75
C ALA A 17 1.37 56.73 -13.75
N LEU A 18 2.09 56.85 -12.62
CA LEU A 18 2.12 55.83 -11.55
C LEU A 18 0.96 55.97 -10.55
N SER A 19 0.23 57.10 -10.56
CA SER A 19 -0.96 57.28 -9.72
C SER A 19 -2.28 56.88 -10.38
N ALA A 20 -2.24 56.43 -11.64
CA ALA A 20 -3.37 55.77 -12.29
C ALA A 20 -3.45 54.27 -11.91
N CYS A 21 -3.34 53.96 -10.62
CA CYS A 21 -3.96 52.75 -10.08
C CYS A 21 -5.46 52.99 -10.24
N ILE A 22 -6.02 52.45 -11.31
CA ILE A 22 -7.46 52.24 -11.43
C ILE A 22 -7.79 51.39 -10.20
N LYS A 23 -8.37 52.00 -9.17
CA LYS A 23 -9.19 51.25 -8.24
C LYS A 23 -10.30 50.67 -9.13
N THR A 24 -10.12 49.47 -9.59
CA THR A 24 -11.25 48.67 -10.07
C THR A 24 -12.20 48.66 -8.88
N SER A 25 -13.24 49.52 -8.93
CA SER A 25 -14.28 49.47 -7.96
C SER A 25 -14.90 48.06 -8.16
N THR A 26 -14.66 47.21 -7.21
CA THR A 26 -15.31 45.88 -7.12
C THR A 26 -16.85 46.03 -6.97
N GLU A 27 -17.33 47.25 -7.12
CA GLU A 27 -18.74 47.61 -7.00
C GLU A 27 -19.50 47.70 -8.32
N ILE A 28 -18.77 47.81 -9.46
CA ILE A 28 -19.42 47.78 -10.78
C ILE A 28 -19.96 46.37 -11.02
N GLY A 29 -21.26 46.23 -10.99
CA GLY A 29 -21.96 44.96 -11.21
C GLY A 29 -22.49 44.27 -9.92
N LYS A 30 -22.17 44.80 -8.74
CA LYS A 30 -22.72 44.24 -7.47
C LYS A 30 -24.27 44.27 -7.46
N ASP A 31 -24.87 45.31 -8.07
CA ASP A 31 -26.33 45.44 -8.14
C ASP A 31 -26.96 44.54 -9.22
N LEU A 32 -26.12 43.90 -10.07
CA LEU A 32 -26.57 42.98 -11.10
C LEU A 32 -26.56 41.52 -10.65
N ILE A 33 -25.89 41.22 -9.53
CA ILE A 33 -25.84 39.89 -8.95
C ILE A 33 -26.84 39.86 -7.80
N ASP A 34 -27.76 38.93 -7.85
CA ASP A 34 -28.65 38.64 -6.72
C ASP A 34 -27.82 38.39 -5.46
N GLN A 35 -27.97 39.27 -4.45
CA GLN A 35 -27.21 39.21 -3.20
C GLN A 35 -27.37 37.85 -2.50
N THR A 36 -28.47 37.13 -2.75
CA THR A 36 -28.73 35.79 -2.22
C THR A 36 -27.84 34.73 -2.85
N LEU A 37 -27.17 35.03 -3.98
CA LEU A 37 -26.20 34.16 -4.65
C LEU A 37 -24.75 34.41 -4.19
N LEU A 38 -24.52 35.37 -3.33
CA LEU A 38 -23.20 35.69 -2.79
C LEU A 38 -22.95 34.84 -1.55
N TYR A 39 -21.71 34.37 -1.42
CA TYR A 39 -21.23 33.62 -0.29
C TYR A 39 -20.08 34.37 0.39
N ASP A 40 -20.03 34.34 1.71
CA ASP A 40 -18.92 34.87 2.50
C ASP A 40 -18.06 33.71 2.98
N PRO A 41 -16.75 33.64 2.62
CA PRO A 41 -15.85 32.61 3.05
C PRO A 41 -15.31 32.86 4.46
N TYR A 42 -15.17 31.80 5.24
CA TYR A 42 -14.57 31.81 6.59
C TYR A 42 -13.60 30.65 6.74
N THR A 43 -12.42 30.91 7.28
CA THR A 43 -11.48 29.88 7.68
C THR A 43 -11.46 29.78 9.20
N VAL A 44 -11.53 28.56 9.72
CA VAL A 44 -11.46 28.26 11.15
C VAL A 44 -10.53 27.06 11.37
N GLU A 45 -9.92 27.04 12.53
CA GLU A 45 -9.04 25.97 12.97
C GLU A 45 -9.51 25.45 14.33
N PHE A 46 -9.50 24.13 14.48
CA PHE A 46 -9.89 23.45 15.70
C PHE A 46 -8.84 22.43 16.08
N PRO A 47 -8.42 22.32 17.34
CA PRO A 47 -7.70 21.15 17.80
C PRO A 47 -8.62 19.92 17.67
N ILE A 48 -8.04 18.81 17.24
CA ILE A 48 -8.72 17.51 17.23
C ILE A 48 -8.54 16.92 18.64
N GLU A 49 -9.63 16.75 19.35
CA GLU A 49 -9.63 16.35 20.76
C GLU A 49 -9.59 14.83 20.96
N THR A 50 -10.25 14.10 20.06
CA THR A 50 -10.38 12.65 20.12
C THR A 50 -9.79 12.00 18.88
N ILE A 51 -8.83 11.12 19.08
CA ILE A 51 -8.24 10.27 18.04
C ILE A 51 -8.16 8.86 18.61
N HIS A 52 -8.87 7.94 17.99
CA HIS A 52 -8.80 6.54 18.37
C HIS A 52 -7.60 5.87 17.70
N LEU A 53 -6.96 4.97 18.42
CA LEU A 53 -5.95 4.06 17.89
C LEU A 53 -6.61 2.69 17.70
N ARG A 54 -6.80 2.27 16.46
CA ARG A 54 -7.45 1.01 16.10
C ARG A 54 -6.56 0.18 15.20
N ARG A 55 -6.60 -1.14 15.37
CA ARG A 55 -5.91 -2.05 14.46
C ARG A 55 -6.74 -2.24 13.18
N ALA A 56 -6.03 -2.33 12.07
CA ALA A 56 -6.62 -2.68 10.77
C ALA A 56 -6.36 -4.18 10.46
N ASP A 57 -6.58 -5.05 11.44
CA ASP A 57 -6.32 -6.50 11.35
C ASP A 57 -7.17 -7.19 10.25
N ASP A 58 -8.25 -6.55 9.82
CA ASP A 58 -9.12 -6.97 8.72
C ASP A 58 -8.59 -6.59 7.32
N LEU A 59 -7.47 -5.88 7.22
CA LEU A 59 -6.74 -5.77 5.97
C LEU A 59 -6.31 -7.15 5.48
N SER A 60 -6.40 -7.38 4.17
CA SER A 60 -5.98 -8.65 3.61
C SER A 60 -4.49 -8.92 3.83
N GLY A 61 -4.16 -10.08 4.38
CA GLY A 61 -2.79 -10.58 4.51
C GLY A 61 -2.19 -11.07 3.19
N PHE A 62 -3.00 -11.25 2.14
CA PHE A 62 -2.48 -11.65 0.84
C PHE A 62 -1.67 -10.53 0.19
N SER A 63 -0.49 -10.90 -0.29
CA SER A 63 0.43 -10.04 -1.04
C SER A 63 0.83 -10.73 -2.34
N ASP A 64 0.83 -9.98 -3.41
CA ASP A 64 1.31 -10.39 -4.73
C ASP A 64 2.74 -9.91 -5.00
N THR A 65 3.32 -9.18 -4.06
CA THR A 65 4.63 -8.54 -4.24
C THR A 65 5.69 -9.08 -3.31
N ARG A 66 5.34 -9.45 -2.08
CA ARG A 66 6.33 -9.78 -1.04
C ARG A 66 5.91 -10.94 -0.14
N ILE A 67 6.92 -11.68 0.28
CA ILE A 67 6.89 -12.59 1.42
C ILE A 67 7.54 -11.84 2.59
N ALA A 68 6.87 -11.80 3.74
CA ALA A 68 7.34 -11.10 4.93
C ALA A 68 7.58 -12.08 6.09
N ILE A 69 8.82 -12.19 6.57
CA ILE A 69 9.20 -13.13 7.63
C ILE A 69 10.13 -12.42 8.61
N GLY A 70 9.78 -12.43 9.88
CA GLY A 70 10.64 -11.82 10.90
C GLY A 70 9.89 -11.40 12.16
N ALA A 71 10.65 -10.89 13.11
CA ALA A 71 10.11 -10.30 14.32
C ALA A 71 10.97 -9.13 14.77
N ILE A 72 10.32 -8.07 15.23
CA ILE A 72 10.96 -6.90 15.85
C ILE A 72 10.22 -6.59 17.14
N ARG A 73 10.98 -6.37 18.21
CA ARG A 73 10.47 -5.84 19.48
C ARG A 73 10.97 -4.40 19.64
N ASP A 74 10.04 -3.49 19.81
CA ASP A 74 10.26 -2.06 20.01
C ASP A 74 9.79 -1.62 21.39
N GLU A 75 10.39 -0.58 21.97
CA GLU A 75 10.01 -0.08 23.30
C GLU A 75 8.60 0.51 23.33
N THR A 76 8.19 1.17 22.25
CA THR A 76 6.90 1.89 22.18
C THR A 76 5.78 1.02 21.65
N PHE A 77 6.08 0.17 20.67
CA PHE A 77 5.08 -0.62 19.95
C PHE A 77 5.03 -2.08 20.41
N GLY A 78 5.98 -2.52 21.25
CA GLY A 78 6.07 -3.91 21.63
C GLY A 78 6.54 -4.81 20.49
N LEU A 79 6.08 -6.05 20.48
CA LEU A 79 6.45 -7.04 19.48
C LEU A 79 5.55 -6.96 18.25
N THR A 80 6.18 -6.94 17.08
CA THR A 80 5.54 -7.25 15.79
C THR A 80 6.17 -8.52 15.25
N THR A 81 5.35 -9.50 14.88
CA THR A 81 5.81 -10.70 14.17
C THR A 81 5.23 -10.75 12.78
N ARG A 82 6.00 -11.29 11.84
CA ARG A 82 5.56 -11.61 10.49
C ARG A 82 5.95 -13.01 10.12
N SER A 83 4.99 -13.74 9.60
CA SER A 83 5.15 -15.08 9.04
C SER A 83 4.42 -15.16 7.72
N SER A 84 4.84 -16.06 6.85
CA SER A 84 4.25 -16.20 5.53
C SER A 84 3.81 -17.62 5.23
N ALA A 85 2.68 -17.72 4.56
CA ALA A 85 2.15 -18.98 4.03
C ALA A 85 1.85 -18.86 2.54
N PHE A 86 2.17 -19.88 1.77
CA PHE A 86 1.87 -19.96 0.35
C PHE A 86 1.88 -21.40 -0.15
N THR A 87 1.13 -21.64 -1.22
CA THR A 87 1.18 -22.91 -1.94
C THR A 87 2.31 -22.87 -2.97
N LEU A 88 3.09 -23.93 -3.07
CA LEU A 88 4.05 -24.10 -4.16
C LEU A 88 3.35 -24.73 -5.36
N VAL A 89 2.97 -23.91 -6.32
CA VAL A 89 2.28 -24.33 -7.53
C VAL A 89 3.25 -24.59 -8.66
N PRO A 90 3.01 -25.61 -9.51
CA PRO A 90 3.83 -25.82 -10.67
C PRO A 90 3.85 -24.62 -11.60
N ALA A 91 5.03 -24.24 -12.06
CA ALA A 91 5.21 -23.14 -12.99
C ALA A 91 4.71 -23.44 -14.42
N MET A 92 4.19 -24.64 -14.66
CA MET A 92 3.71 -25.11 -15.97
C MET A 92 2.39 -25.87 -15.80
N ASP A 93 1.47 -25.67 -16.74
CA ASP A 93 0.19 -26.38 -16.80
C ASP A 93 0.37 -27.89 -17.07
N THR A 94 1.50 -28.26 -17.64
CA THR A 94 1.85 -29.65 -17.96
C THR A 94 3.20 -30.01 -17.35
N LEU A 95 3.21 -31.00 -16.46
CA LEU A 95 4.40 -31.56 -15.84
C LEU A 95 4.44 -33.08 -16.04
N ASP A 96 5.25 -33.56 -16.98
CA ASP A 96 5.53 -34.97 -17.10
C ASP A 96 6.74 -35.33 -16.23
N ILE A 97 6.50 -35.99 -15.12
CA ILE A 97 7.57 -36.45 -14.22
C ILE A 97 8.19 -37.79 -14.62
N GLY A 98 7.79 -38.36 -15.78
CA GLY A 98 8.31 -39.60 -16.33
C GLY A 98 7.88 -40.85 -15.54
N THR A 99 8.59 -41.93 -15.79
CA THR A 99 8.34 -43.22 -15.13
C THR A 99 9.35 -43.49 -14.00
N ASN A 100 8.83 -43.99 -12.86
CA ASN A 100 9.63 -44.32 -11.67
C ASN A 100 10.49 -43.14 -11.15
N PRO A 101 9.92 -41.94 -10.96
CA PRO A 101 10.66 -40.81 -10.44
C PRO A 101 11.15 -41.12 -9.01
N GLN A 102 12.44 -40.82 -8.78
CA GLN A 102 13.11 -40.93 -7.49
C GLN A 102 13.54 -39.54 -7.04
N PHE A 103 13.26 -39.20 -5.81
CA PHE A 103 13.64 -37.91 -5.23
C PHE A 103 15.16 -37.72 -5.21
N ILE A 104 15.65 -36.59 -5.64
CA ILE A 104 17.03 -36.15 -5.51
C ILE A 104 17.11 -34.96 -4.54
N SER A 105 16.40 -33.88 -4.84
CA SER A 105 16.40 -32.65 -4.01
C SER A 105 15.15 -31.83 -4.24
N PHE A 106 14.75 -31.07 -3.24
CA PHE A 106 13.74 -30.03 -3.37
C PHE A 106 14.20 -28.80 -2.63
N LYS A 107 14.42 -27.70 -3.33
CA LYS A 107 15.00 -26.45 -2.79
C LYS A 107 14.15 -25.28 -3.18
N LEU A 108 13.94 -24.38 -2.23
CA LEU A 108 13.28 -23.10 -2.44
C LEU A 108 14.31 -22.00 -2.21
N HIS A 109 14.38 -21.06 -3.12
CA HIS A 109 15.29 -19.94 -3.07
C HIS A 109 14.50 -18.64 -3.09
N PHE A 110 14.91 -17.68 -2.25
CA PHE A 110 14.37 -16.33 -2.19
C PHE A 110 15.46 -15.29 -2.32
N GLU A 111 15.19 -14.25 -3.05
CA GLU A 111 16.01 -13.04 -3.14
C GLU A 111 15.43 -11.98 -2.18
N ALA A 112 16.30 -11.43 -1.32
CA ALA A 112 15.88 -10.43 -0.35
C ALA A 112 15.47 -9.12 -1.03
N ASP A 113 14.43 -8.50 -0.52
CA ASP A 113 14.04 -7.14 -0.90
C ASP A 113 14.86 -6.12 -0.09
N THR A 114 15.28 -5.06 -0.76
CA THR A 114 16.03 -3.93 -0.17
C THR A 114 15.25 -3.16 0.90
N VAL A 115 13.92 -3.32 0.95
CA VAL A 115 13.06 -2.70 1.97
C VAL A 115 12.90 -3.53 3.24
N SER A 116 13.66 -4.62 3.40
CA SER A 116 13.79 -5.32 4.68
C SER A 116 14.24 -4.36 5.77
N THR A 117 13.69 -4.50 6.97
CA THR A 117 13.95 -3.59 8.08
C THR A 117 14.53 -4.33 9.28
N ALA A 118 15.58 -3.77 9.87
CA ALA A 118 16.19 -4.26 11.10
C ALA A 118 16.25 -3.14 12.15
N SER A 119 16.33 -3.53 13.42
CA SER A 119 16.71 -2.61 14.48
C SER A 119 18.18 -2.19 14.30
N PRO A 120 18.58 -0.96 14.71
CA PRO A 120 19.93 -0.47 14.53
C PRO A 120 20.99 -1.46 15.04
N GLY A 121 21.96 -1.76 14.20
CA GLY A 121 23.03 -2.71 14.52
C GLY A 121 22.64 -4.19 14.48
N GLN A 122 21.39 -4.50 14.05
CA GLN A 122 20.89 -5.87 13.98
C GLN A 122 20.59 -6.35 12.55
N GLU A 123 21.12 -5.67 11.54
CA GLU A 123 20.93 -5.98 10.12
C GLU A 123 21.44 -7.39 9.76
N ARG A 124 22.37 -7.92 10.55
CA ARG A 124 23.05 -9.21 10.32
C ARG A 124 22.88 -10.21 11.45
N ILE A 125 21.87 -10.06 12.31
CA ILE A 125 21.55 -11.07 13.30
C ILE A 125 21.14 -12.37 12.62
N PHE A 126 21.46 -13.49 13.24
CA PHE A 126 20.99 -14.81 12.82
C PHE A 126 19.55 -15.01 13.31
N GLN A 127 18.66 -15.36 12.39
CA GLN A 127 17.29 -15.74 12.70
C GLN A 127 17.06 -17.19 12.26
N ASN A 128 16.55 -18.00 13.18
CA ASN A 128 16.10 -19.35 12.85
C ASN A 128 14.78 -19.27 12.11
N LEU A 129 14.64 -20.06 11.06
CA LEU A 129 13.42 -20.15 10.28
C LEU A 129 12.77 -21.52 10.51
N PHE A 130 11.54 -21.50 11.00
CA PHE A 130 10.75 -22.70 11.21
C PHE A 130 9.80 -22.85 10.02
N VAL A 131 9.96 -23.95 9.30
CA VAL A 131 9.20 -24.21 8.06
C VAL A 131 8.34 -25.44 8.25
N TYR A 132 7.02 -25.25 8.13
CA TYR A 132 6.03 -26.29 8.34
C TYR A 132 5.20 -26.52 7.08
N SER A 133 4.60 -27.72 6.95
CA SER A 133 3.59 -27.97 5.93
C SER A 133 2.26 -27.36 6.37
N LEU A 134 1.54 -26.71 5.48
CA LEU A 134 0.14 -26.38 5.71
C LEU A 134 -0.67 -27.68 5.87
N THR A 135 -1.70 -27.63 6.73
CA THR A 135 -2.63 -28.76 6.93
C THR A 135 -3.91 -28.61 6.13
N ASP A 136 -4.18 -27.42 5.63
CA ASP A 136 -5.31 -27.11 4.78
C ASP A 136 -4.92 -26.02 3.74
N THR A 137 -5.74 -25.83 2.73
CA THR A 137 -5.58 -24.77 1.73
C THR A 137 -5.82 -23.40 2.36
N LEU A 138 -5.11 -22.37 1.87
CA LEU A 138 -5.33 -21.00 2.32
C LEU A 138 -6.76 -20.56 1.99
N SER A 139 -7.43 -20.00 2.99
CA SER A 139 -8.80 -19.50 2.83
C SER A 139 -8.80 -18.14 2.12
N THR A 140 -9.61 -18.01 1.07
CA THR A 140 -9.84 -16.75 0.37
C THR A 140 -10.96 -15.91 1.00
N LYS A 141 -11.67 -16.47 1.97
CA LYS A 141 -12.79 -15.80 2.67
C LYS A 141 -12.34 -15.08 3.94
N GLU A 142 -11.37 -15.65 4.63
CA GLU A 142 -10.83 -15.11 5.88
C GLU A 142 -9.44 -14.57 5.59
N THR A 143 -9.37 -13.29 5.26
CA THR A 143 -8.18 -12.66 4.69
C THR A 143 -7.45 -11.74 5.66
N GLY A 144 -7.98 -11.49 6.86
CA GLY A 144 -7.37 -10.58 7.84
C GLY A 144 -5.91 -10.90 8.16
N THR A 145 -5.08 -9.87 8.33
CA THR A 145 -3.62 -10.01 8.48
C THR A 145 -3.22 -10.83 9.70
N ASN A 146 -4.01 -10.84 10.76
CA ASN A 146 -3.74 -11.56 12.00
C ASN A 146 -4.29 -12.99 12.03
N LYS A 147 -4.91 -13.44 10.95
CA LYS A 147 -5.53 -14.76 10.86
C LYS A 147 -4.52 -15.88 11.14
N ASP A 148 -4.92 -16.80 11.98
CA ASP A 148 -4.13 -18.01 12.22
C ASP A 148 -4.13 -18.93 11.01
N ILE A 149 -2.96 -19.43 10.67
CA ILE A 149 -2.74 -20.31 9.53
C ILE A 149 -2.57 -21.75 10.01
N PRO A 150 -3.48 -22.66 9.65
CA PRO A 150 -3.38 -24.07 10.03
C PRO A 150 -2.14 -24.74 9.41
N HIS A 151 -1.21 -25.19 10.25
CA HIS A 151 0.00 -25.88 9.82
C HIS A 151 0.36 -27.04 10.75
N GLY A 152 1.21 -27.93 10.27
CA GLY A 152 1.76 -29.02 11.06
C GLY A 152 2.80 -28.53 12.07
N THR A 153 3.27 -29.45 12.90
CA THR A 153 4.29 -29.16 13.92
C THR A 153 5.68 -29.69 13.54
N GLU A 154 5.77 -30.48 12.49
CA GLU A 154 7.03 -31.06 12.03
C GLU A 154 7.74 -30.11 11.06
N ILE A 155 9.05 -29.91 11.29
CA ILE A 155 9.92 -29.16 10.39
C ILE A 155 10.10 -29.96 9.10
N ILE A 156 9.77 -29.34 7.97
CA ILE A 156 9.84 -29.98 6.64
C ILE A 156 11.15 -29.71 5.89
N THR A 157 12.06 -28.92 6.48
CA THR A 157 13.40 -28.65 5.94
C THR A 157 14.45 -29.58 6.54
N ARG A 158 15.61 -29.69 5.89
CA ARG A 158 16.79 -30.42 6.41
C ARG A 158 17.45 -29.61 7.52
N GLY A 159 16.98 -29.80 8.75
CA GLY A 159 17.34 -28.98 9.91
C GLY A 159 16.58 -27.66 9.93
N ILE A 160 16.92 -26.80 10.88
CA ILE A 160 16.37 -25.45 11.01
C ILE A 160 17.27 -24.51 10.22
N PRO A 161 16.78 -23.92 9.11
CA PRO A 161 17.55 -22.95 8.35
C PRO A 161 17.80 -21.70 9.17
N VAL A 162 18.98 -21.09 8.97
CA VAL A 162 19.36 -19.83 9.63
C VAL A 162 19.60 -18.78 8.56
N TYR A 163 18.99 -17.63 8.72
CA TYR A 163 19.13 -16.51 7.81
C TYR A 163 19.83 -15.33 8.49
N ASP A 164 20.85 -14.77 7.85
CA ASP A 164 21.72 -13.70 8.35
C ASP A 164 21.42 -12.32 7.74
N GLY A 165 20.33 -12.18 7.00
CA GLY A 165 19.94 -10.92 6.36
C GLY A 165 20.74 -10.56 5.11
N LYS A 166 21.45 -11.52 4.49
CA LYS A 166 22.11 -11.30 3.20
C LYS A 166 21.15 -11.40 2.02
N ASP A 167 21.71 -11.31 0.84
CA ASP A 167 21.01 -11.14 -0.43
C ASP A 167 19.99 -12.22 -0.76
N SER A 168 20.17 -13.44 -0.23
CA SER A 168 19.28 -14.56 -0.55
C SER A 168 19.13 -15.55 0.60
N LEU A 169 17.99 -16.22 0.62
CA LEU A 169 17.66 -17.33 1.51
C LEU A 169 17.46 -18.60 0.67
N SER A 170 18.07 -19.69 1.08
CA SER A 170 17.85 -21.03 0.49
C SER A 170 17.32 -21.99 1.53
N LEU A 171 16.20 -22.63 1.22
CA LEU A 171 15.59 -23.69 2.03
C LEU A 171 15.73 -25.03 1.29
N GLU A 172 16.20 -26.08 1.97
CA GLU A 172 16.23 -27.44 1.42
C GLU A 172 15.22 -28.31 2.17
N PHE A 173 14.23 -28.81 1.44
CA PHE A 173 13.18 -29.65 2.00
C PHE A 173 13.66 -31.09 2.24
N THR A 174 13.02 -31.75 3.19
CA THR A 174 13.22 -33.19 3.45
C THR A 174 12.77 -34.03 2.28
N GLN A 175 13.35 -35.23 2.16
CA GLN A 175 12.89 -36.22 1.18
C GLN A 175 11.41 -36.57 1.36
N ALA A 176 10.94 -36.70 2.61
CA ALA A 176 9.54 -37.01 2.91
C ALA A 176 8.58 -35.93 2.37
N TYR A 177 8.96 -34.67 2.50
CA TYR A 177 8.15 -33.57 1.97
C TYR A 177 8.18 -33.52 0.43
N GLY A 178 9.35 -33.65 -0.19
CA GLY A 178 9.45 -33.68 -1.65
C GLY A 178 8.76 -34.90 -2.29
N GLN A 179 8.72 -36.04 -1.58
CA GLN A 179 8.01 -37.23 -2.05
C GLN A 179 6.49 -37.01 -2.16
N LYS A 180 5.88 -36.16 -1.28
CA LYS A 180 4.46 -35.81 -1.40
C LYS A 180 4.15 -35.14 -2.76
N TYR A 181 5.03 -34.26 -3.25
CA TYR A 181 4.88 -33.64 -4.57
C TYR A 181 5.01 -34.67 -5.70
N ILE A 182 5.97 -35.55 -5.62
CA ILE A 182 6.13 -36.63 -6.60
C ILE A 182 4.87 -37.50 -6.66
N ASP A 183 4.33 -37.87 -5.51
CA ASP A 183 3.16 -38.77 -5.43
C ASP A 183 1.89 -38.06 -5.93
N ALA A 184 1.70 -36.79 -5.59
CA ALA A 184 0.61 -35.96 -6.10
C ALA A 184 0.65 -35.86 -7.64
N LEU A 185 1.81 -35.49 -8.20
CA LEU A 185 1.98 -35.36 -9.65
C LEU A 185 1.80 -36.69 -10.39
N LYS A 186 2.29 -37.78 -9.83
CA LYS A 186 2.04 -39.14 -10.39
C LYS A 186 0.57 -39.48 -10.47
N ARG A 187 -0.20 -39.14 -9.44
CA ARG A 187 -1.62 -39.47 -9.38
C ARG A 187 -2.45 -38.59 -10.30
N LEU A 188 -2.14 -37.27 -10.37
CA LEU A 188 -2.86 -36.31 -11.18
C LEU A 188 -2.54 -36.44 -12.68
N GLY A 189 -1.35 -37.00 -12.98
CA GLY A 189 -0.84 -37.15 -14.34
C GLY A 189 -0.24 -35.85 -14.91
N PRO A 190 0.27 -35.91 -16.14
CA PRO A 190 1.11 -34.85 -16.67
C PRO A 190 0.37 -33.54 -16.99
N VAL A 191 -0.93 -33.56 -17.25
CA VAL A 191 -1.73 -32.38 -17.58
C VAL A 191 -2.52 -31.96 -16.34
N LEU A 192 -2.17 -30.82 -15.77
CA LEU A 192 -2.87 -30.23 -14.62
C LEU A 192 -3.96 -29.26 -15.08
N ILE A 193 -3.67 -28.45 -16.08
CA ILE A 193 -4.63 -27.60 -16.77
C ILE A 193 -4.50 -27.84 -18.27
N ASP A 194 -5.63 -27.94 -18.96
CA ASP A 194 -5.68 -27.93 -20.42
C ASP A 194 -6.47 -26.70 -20.87
N ARG A 195 -5.78 -25.75 -21.49
CA ARG A 195 -6.35 -24.47 -21.97
C ARG A 195 -6.89 -24.56 -23.39
N SER A 196 -6.97 -25.76 -23.98
CA SER A 196 -7.57 -25.90 -25.30
C SER A 196 -9.08 -25.65 -25.27
N GLU A 197 -9.61 -25.09 -26.35
CA GLU A 197 -11.04 -24.78 -26.48
C GLU A 197 -11.91 -26.02 -26.20
N GLY A 198 -12.85 -25.87 -25.29
CA GLY A 198 -13.76 -26.95 -24.88
C GLY A 198 -13.18 -27.94 -23.87
N SER A 199 -11.96 -27.79 -23.43
CA SER A 199 -11.40 -28.62 -22.36
C SER A 199 -11.98 -28.26 -21.00
N THR A 200 -12.22 -29.26 -20.15
CA THR A 200 -12.66 -29.09 -18.77
C THR A 200 -11.59 -29.56 -17.76
N ILE A 201 -10.36 -29.80 -18.24
CA ILE A 201 -9.29 -30.30 -17.38
C ILE A 201 -8.71 -29.16 -16.55
N ASN A 202 -9.07 -29.12 -15.27
CA ASN A 202 -8.46 -28.31 -14.24
C ASN A 202 -8.33 -29.16 -12.97
N LYS A 203 -7.12 -29.59 -12.67
CA LYS A 203 -6.79 -30.44 -11.51
C LYS A 203 -6.07 -29.66 -10.41
N TYR A 204 -5.99 -28.33 -10.49
CA TYR A 204 -5.30 -27.55 -9.47
C TYR A 204 -5.97 -27.61 -8.11
N SER A 205 -7.30 -27.65 -8.07
CA SER A 205 -8.02 -27.82 -6.79
C SER A 205 -7.72 -29.15 -6.11
N ASP A 206 -7.48 -30.22 -6.87
CA ASP A 206 -7.05 -31.48 -6.31
C ASP A 206 -5.57 -31.48 -5.91
N TYR A 207 -4.73 -30.80 -6.71
CA TYR A 207 -3.32 -30.63 -6.40
C TYR A 207 -3.10 -29.92 -5.06
N ILE A 208 -3.75 -28.77 -4.85
CA ILE A 208 -3.58 -27.97 -3.63
C ILE A 208 -4.13 -28.66 -2.37
N LYS A 209 -5.12 -29.54 -2.49
CA LYS A 209 -5.58 -30.37 -1.36
C LYS A 209 -4.54 -31.37 -0.89
N GLU A 210 -3.70 -31.84 -1.80
CA GLU A 210 -2.66 -32.81 -1.47
C GLU A 210 -1.37 -32.19 -0.98
N VAL A 211 -1.03 -31.05 -1.57
CA VAL A 211 0.15 -30.26 -1.23
C VAL A 211 -0.27 -28.81 -0.98
N PRO A 212 -0.93 -28.56 0.15
CA PRO A 212 -1.55 -27.26 0.43
C PRO A 212 -0.51 -26.13 0.55
N GLY A 213 0.76 -26.45 0.79
CA GLY A 213 1.83 -25.48 0.81
C GLY A 213 2.66 -25.47 2.08
N ILE A 214 3.29 -24.36 2.35
CA ILE A 214 4.20 -24.16 3.49
C ILE A 214 3.82 -22.94 4.31
N TYR A 215 4.21 -22.97 5.59
CA TYR A 215 4.18 -21.85 6.52
C TYR A 215 5.58 -21.64 7.05
N ILE A 216 6.03 -20.39 7.08
CA ILE A 216 7.36 -19.99 7.54
C ILE A 216 7.23 -18.91 8.60
N GLU A 217 7.87 -19.16 9.74
CA GLU A 217 7.99 -18.18 10.83
C GLU A 217 9.43 -18.14 11.37
N THR A 218 9.72 -17.21 12.27
CA THR A 218 11.03 -17.09 12.91
C THR A 218 10.91 -17.10 14.43
N ASP A 219 12.05 -17.27 15.10
CA ASP A 219 12.19 -16.99 16.51
C ASP A 219 11.90 -15.51 16.83
N VAL A 220 11.40 -15.28 18.03
CA VAL A 220 11.01 -13.96 18.53
C VAL A 220 12.14 -13.41 19.40
N PRO A 221 12.57 -12.14 19.22
CA PRO A 221 13.60 -11.56 20.08
C PRO A 221 13.12 -11.44 21.53
N GLU A 222 13.97 -11.90 22.48
CA GLU A 222 13.68 -11.80 23.92
C GLU A 222 13.73 -10.35 24.42
N GLY A 223 14.63 -9.54 23.86
CA GLY A 223 14.81 -8.11 24.18
C GLY A 223 14.44 -7.22 23.01
N ILE A 224 14.64 -5.89 23.19
CA ILE A 224 14.48 -4.89 22.14
C ILE A 224 15.41 -5.21 20.98
N GLY A 225 14.87 -5.19 19.77
CA GLY A 225 15.60 -5.48 18.56
C GLY A 225 14.87 -6.43 17.62
N GLY A 226 15.59 -6.95 16.65
CA GLY A 226 15.08 -7.90 15.68
C GLY A 226 15.15 -7.40 14.24
N ARG A 227 14.65 -8.23 13.33
CA ARG A 227 14.60 -7.93 11.90
C ARG A 227 13.36 -8.56 11.26
N ILE A 228 12.72 -7.79 10.35
CA ILE A 228 11.70 -8.27 9.42
C ILE A 228 12.32 -8.29 8.04
N ASN A 229 12.34 -9.47 7.43
CA ASN A 229 12.86 -9.72 6.10
C ASN A 229 11.70 -9.68 5.12
N LEU A 230 11.89 -8.98 4.02
CA LEU A 230 11.01 -9.00 2.88
C LEU A 230 11.72 -9.68 1.72
N PHE A 231 11.02 -10.59 1.05
CA PHE A 231 11.52 -11.27 -0.15
C PHE A 231 10.56 -10.98 -1.29
N ASN A 232 11.11 -10.68 -2.45
CA ASN A 232 10.28 -10.34 -3.60
C ASN A 232 9.49 -11.54 -4.09
N LEU A 233 8.20 -11.32 -4.36
CA LEU A 233 7.40 -12.18 -5.21
C LEU A 233 7.50 -11.64 -6.64
N SER A 234 7.93 -12.47 -7.56
CA SER A 234 8.09 -12.06 -8.95
C SER A 234 6.85 -12.42 -9.74
N VAL A 235 6.37 -11.47 -10.53
CA VAL A 235 5.34 -11.77 -11.52
C VAL A 235 5.97 -12.60 -12.63
N LEU A 236 5.49 -13.84 -12.79
CA LEU A 236 5.83 -14.67 -13.93
C LEU A 236 4.87 -14.35 -15.08
N SER A 237 5.40 -13.74 -16.13
CA SER A 237 4.68 -13.66 -17.39
C SER A 237 4.89 -14.96 -18.15
N VAL A 238 3.81 -15.69 -18.42
CA VAL A 238 3.82 -16.87 -19.25
C VAL A 238 3.53 -16.43 -20.69
N SER A 239 4.57 -16.30 -21.51
CA SER A 239 4.42 -16.41 -22.95
C SER A 239 4.74 -17.83 -23.37
N SER A 240 4.48 -18.20 -24.63
CA SER A 240 4.78 -19.53 -25.18
C SER A 240 6.22 -20.01 -24.98
N ASN A 241 7.09 -19.14 -24.43
CA ASN A 241 8.45 -19.43 -24.02
C ASN A 241 8.61 -18.96 -22.58
N TYR A 242 8.79 -19.87 -21.63
CA TYR A 242 8.95 -19.61 -20.20
C TYR A 242 10.24 -18.84 -19.93
N TYR A 243 10.13 -17.66 -19.33
CA TYR A 243 11.30 -16.93 -18.85
C TYR A 243 11.23 -16.76 -17.34
N TYR A 244 12.02 -17.56 -16.64
CA TYR A 244 12.33 -17.33 -15.25
C TYR A 244 13.47 -16.34 -15.18
N ARG A 245 13.20 -15.12 -14.79
CA ARG A 245 14.27 -14.15 -14.49
C ARG A 245 14.55 -14.02 -13.01
N ASN A 246 13.73 -14.63 -12.14
CA ASN A 246 13.90 -14.49 -10.72
C ASN A 246 14.19 -15.80 -10.04
N ASN A 247 15.06 -15.70 -9.04
CA ASN A 247 15.50 -16.82 -8.23
C ASN A 247 14.47 -17.26 -7.18
N ASN A 248 13.26 -16.64 -7.13
CA ASN A 248 12.24 -16.92 -6.13
C ASN A 248 11.38 -18.13 -6.55
N VAL A 249 12.02 -19.26 -6.69
CA VAL A 249 11.41 -20.49 -7.16
C VAL A 249 11.82 -21.68 -6.30
N ALA A 250 10.93 -22.66 -6.21
CA ALA A 250 11.27 -23.96 -5.68
C ALA A 250 11.59 -24.92 -6.84
N THR A 251 12.68 -25.67 -6.72
CA THR A 251 13.16 -26.62 -7.72
C THR A 251 13.14 -28.02 -7.16
N LEU A 252 12.23 -28.85 -7.67
CA LEU A 252 12.19 -30.31 -7.40
C LEU A 252 12.99 -31.05 -8.46
N THR A 253 14.07 -31.69 -8.06
CA THR A 253 14.89 -32.53 -8.93
C THR A 253 14.61 -34.01 -8.65
N VAL A 254 14.30 -34.75 -9.69
CA VAL A 254 14.05 -36.18 -9.62
C VAL A 254 14.89 -36.93 -10.65
N ARG A 255 15.26 -38.16 -10.34
CA ARG A 255 15.81 -39.12 -11.30
C ARG A 255 14.67 -39.95 -11.86
N THR A 256 14.42 -39.88 -13.14
CA THR A 256 13.28 -40.51 -13.78
C THR A 256 13.61 -41.05 -15.16
N THR A 257 12.74 -41.86 -15.72
CA THR A 257 12.92 -42.50 -17.03
C THR A 257 11.94 -41.95 -18.04
N TYR A 258 12.47 -41.48 -19.18
CA TYR A 258 11.70 -41.12 -20.36
C TYR A 258 12.15 -41.94 -21.55
N ASN A 259 11.21 -42.61 -22.22
CA ASN A 259 11.49 -43.44 -23.39
C ASN A 259 12.61 -44.48 -23.14
N GLY A 260 12.64 -45.06 -21.95
CA GLY A 260 13.64 -46.04 -21.56
C GLY A 260 15.00 -45.47 -21.14
N VAL A 261 15.21 -44.16 -21.19
CA VAL A 261 16.45 -43.49 -20.76
C VAL A 261 16.24 -42.82 -19.41
N GLN A 262 17.08 -43.20 -18.44
CA GLN A 262 17.10 -42.57 -17.12
C GLN A 262 17.89 -41.25 -17.16
N LYS A 263 17.29 -40.16 -16.60
CA LYS A 263 17.95 -38.85 -16.47
C LYS A 263 17.44 -38.10 -15.24
N ASP A 264 18.24 -37.17 -14.78
CA ASP A 264 17.85 -36.22 -13.75
C ASP A 264 17.08 -35.08 -14.41
N THR A 265 15.92 -34.75 -13.86
CA THR A 265 15.04 -33.70 -14.40
C THR A 265 14.57 -32.82 -13.27
N SER A 266 14.55 -31.50 -13.51
CA SER A 266 14.12 -30.50 -12.53
C SER A 266 12.80 -29.87 -12.95
N PHE A 267 11.92 -29.69 -11.98
CA PHE A 267 10.61 -29.06 -12.11
C PHE A 267 10.57 -27.82 -11.22
N LEU A 268 10.01 -26.76 -11.76
CA LEU A 268 9.92 -25.49 -11.08
C LEU A 268 8.53 -25.28 -10.50
N PHE A 269 8.51 -24.75 -9.29
CA PHE A 269 7.31 -24.35 -8.57
C PHE A 269 7.49 -22.93 -8.08
N VAL A 270 6.39 -22.21 -7.98
CA VAL A 270 6.36 -20.81 -7.52
C VAL A 270 5.38 -20.66 -6.37
N PRO A 271 5.64 -19.75 -5.44
CA PRO A 271 4.61 -19.33 -4.50
C PRO A 271 3.39 -18.83 -5.27
N GLY A 272 2.24 -19.41 -5.05
CA GLY A 272 1.03 -19.06 -5.80
C GLY A 272 -0.21 -19.02 -4.93
N GLU A 273 -1.23 -18.35 -5.42
CA GLU A 273 -2.52 -18.26 -4.77
C GLU A 273 -3.50 -19.29 -5.36
N PRO A 274 -3.97 -20.23 -4.52
CA PRO A 274 -4.81 -21.32 -5.01
C PRO A 274 -6.14 -20.89 -5.64
N ALA A 275 -6.73 -19.79 -5.18
CA ALA A 275 -8.03 -19.34 -5.64
C ALA A 275 -8.04 -18.99 -7.12
N PHE A 276 -6.97 -18.42 -7.63
CA PHE A 276 -6.88 -18.03 -9.04
C PHE A 276 -6.89 -19.20 -10.00
N TYR A 277 -6.49 -20.38 -9.56
CA TYR A 277 -6.47 -21.58 -10.40
C TYR A 277 -7.83 -22.27 -10.49
N ASN A 278 -8.81 -21.82 -9.71
CA ASN A 278 -10.15 -22.40 -9.66
C ASN A 278 -11.21 -21.56 -10.41
N GLU A 279 -10.90 -20.36 -10.84
CA GLU A 279 -11.84 -19.50 -11.55
C GLU A 279 -11.77 -19.74 -13.06
N ALA A 280 -12.89 -20.15 -13.68
CA ALA A 280 -12.96 -20.48 -15.11
C ALA A 280 -12.59 -19.27 -16.00
N GLU A 281 -13.04 -18.08 -15.62
CA GLU A 281 -12.73 -16.83 -16.34
C GLU A 281 -11.22 -16.53 -16.37
N TYR A 282 -10.53 -16.88 -15.30
CA TYR A 282 -9.11 -16.74 -15.19
C TYR A 282 -8.34 -17.69 -16.10
N LEU A 283 -8.83 -18.91 -16.24
CA LEU A 283 -8.23 -19.94 -17.08
C LEU A 283 -8.39 -19.66 -18.59
N GLU A 284 -9.47 -19.01 -19.01
CA GLU A 284 -9.75 -18.73 -20.41
C GLU A 284 -8.88 -17.60 -20.99
N ASN A 285 -8.62 -16.55 -20.21
CA ASN A 285 -8.07 -15.30 -20.73
C ASN A 285 -6.66 -14.99 -20.26
N ASN A 286 -6.05 -15.78 -19.39
CA ASN A 286 -4.84 -15.37 -18.71
C ASN A 286 -3.61 -16.23 -19.00
N THR A 287 -2.58 -15.56 -19.49
CA THR A 287 -1.24 -16.12 -19.72
C THR A 287 -0.29 -15.87 -18.55
N LYS A 288 -0.79 -15.36 -17.43
CA LYS A 288 0.02 -14.99 -16.25
C LYS A 288 -0.30 -15.92 -15.08
N PHE A 289 0.73 -16.34 -14.36
CA PHE A 289 0.60 -16.93 -13.04
C PHE A 289 0.70 -15.81 -12.02
N TYR A 290 -0.27 -15.72 -11.11
CA TYR A 290 -0.15 -14.81 -9.98
C TYR A 290 0.62 -15.50 -8.89
N GLN A 291 1.65 -14.83 -8.43
CA GLN A 291 2.36 -15.21 -7.23
C GLN A 291 1.69 -14.52 -6.06
N TYR A 292 1.39 -15.31 -5.05
CA TYR A 292 0.76 -14.82 -3.83
C TYR A 292 1.36 -15.49 -2.62
N ALA A 293 1.51 -14.71 -1.56
CA ALA A 293 1.77 -15.19 -0.22
C ALA A 293 0.76 -14.56 0.75
N PHE A 294 0.38 -15.30 1.75
CA PHE A 294 -0.36 -14.75 2.89
C PHE A 294 0.65 -14.35 3.96
N ASN A 295 0.79 -13.05 4.21
CA ASN A 295 1.66 -12.49 5.22
C ASN A 295 0.86 -12.28 6.52
N ARG A 296 0.95 -13.25 7.44
CA ARG A 296 0.37 -13.10 8.76
C ARG A 296 1.17 -12.09 9.56
N THR A 297 0.50 -11.14 10.18
CA THR A 297 1.13 -10.13 11.01
C THR A 297 0.42 -10.04 12.36
N THR A 298 1.19 -10.02 13.45
CA THR A 298 0.67 -9.77 14.79
C THR A 298 1.35 -8.56 15.41
N HIS A 299 0.62 -7.83 16.24
CA HIS A 299 1.07 -6.61 16.90
C HIS A 299 0.69 -6.66 18.38
N GLU A 300 1.62 -6.27 19.26
CA GLU A 300 1.35 -6.19 20.71
C GLU A 300 0.79 -4.82 21.13
N ALA A 301 1.03 -3.75 20.35
CA ALA A 301 0.57 -2.41 20.71
C ALA A 301 -0.95 -2.38 20.96
N PRO A 302 -1.40 -1.87 22.13
CA PRO A 302 -2.81 -1.87 22.48
C PRO A 302 -3.58 -0.80 21.69
N GLU A 303 -4.82 -1.11 21.34
CA GLU A 303 -5.80 -0.12 20.92
C GLU A 303 -6.18 0.81 22.09
N GLY A 304 -6.71 1.99 21.77
CA GLY A 304 -7.13 2.96 22.77
C GLY A 304 -7.42 4.33 22.17
N GLU A 305 -7.21 5.35 22.97
CA GLU A 305 -7.24 6.74 22.54
C GLU A 305 -5.81 7.31 22.55
N ALA A 306 -5.53 8.19 21.60
CA ALA A 306 -4.27 8.91 21.55
C ALA A 306 -4.31 10.05 22.61
N GLU A 307 -3.31 10.08 23.47
CA GLU A 307 -3.11 11.15 24.45
C GLU A 307 -1.96 12.06 23.98
N GLU A 308 -0.73 11.77 24.38
CA GLU A 308 0.45 12.52 23.94
C GLU A 308 0.94 12.06 22.57
N ASP A 309 0.72 10.78 22.22
CA ASP A 309 1.24 10.13 21.01
C ASP A 309 0.13 9.55 20.15
N ILE A 310 0.20 9.84 18.85
CA ILE A 310 -0.50 9.09 17.83
C ILE A 310 0.47 8.07 17.25
N ARG A 311 0.18 6.78 17.43
CA ARG A 311 1.00 5.68 16.94
C ARG A 311 0.48 5.12 15.64
N ILE A 312 1.37 5.00 14.64
CA ILE A 312 1.06 4.43 13.33
C ILE A 312 1.97 3.23 13.08
N GLU A 313 1.39 2.08 12.80
CA GLU A 313 2.11 0.86 12.41
C GLU A 313 1.75 0.47 10.97
N GLY A 314 2.68 -0.20 10.30
CA GLY A 314 2.44 -0.81 8.99
C GLY A 314 1.51 -2.02 9.05
N GLY A 315 1.05 -2.50 7.91
CA GLY A 315 0.16 -3.66 7.80
C GLY A 315 -1.14 -3.47 8.58
N GLY A 316 -1.57 -4.52 9.27
CA GLY A 316 -2.76 -4.54 10.13
C GLY A 316 -2.60 -3.84 11.49
N GLY A 317 -1.43 -3.22 11.79
CA GLY A 317 -1.17 -2.55 13.06
C GLY A 317 -2.00 -1.29 13.29
N LEU A 318 -1.63 -0.56 14.34
CA LEU A 318 -2.37 0.64 14.77
C LEU A 318 -2.48 1.69 13.68
N LYS A 319 -3.69 2.23 13.56
CA LYS A 319 -4.04 3.37 12.70
C LYS A 319 -4.77 4.42 13.53
N PRO A 320 -4.46 5.71 13.35
CA PRO A 320 -5.29 6.76 13.91
C PRO A 320 -6.62 6.83 13.18
N VAL A 321 -7.69 7.01 13.96
CA VAL A 321 -9.06 7.14 13.48
C VAL A 321 -9.66 8.38 14.09
N ILE A 322 -10.10 9.31 13.25
CA ILE A 322 -10.73 10.56 13.67
C ILE A 322 -12.24 10.44 13.49
N PRO A 323 -13.04 10.53 14.57
CA PRO A 323 -14.48 10.46 14.49
C PRO A 323 -15.08 11.59 13.63
N ALA A 324 -15.87 11.24 12.62
CA ALA A 324 -16.54 12.22 11.76
C ALA A 324 -17.53 13.11 12.54
N ALA A 325 -18.13 12.57 13.59
CA ALA A 325 -19.05 13.30 14.45
C ALA A 325 -18.41 14.55 15.08
N GLN A 326 -17.17 14.41 15.62
CA GLN A 326 -16.46 15.54 16.23
C GLN A 326 -16.11 16.63 15.19
N LEU A 327 -15.71 16.23 13.97
CA LEU A 327 -15.44 17.18 12.89
C LEU A 327 -16.68 17.95 12.50
N ARG A 328 -17.81 17.24 12.36
CA ARG A 328 -19.10 17.85 12.04
C ARG A 328 -19.57 18.81 13.12
N GLU A 329 -19.51 18.41 14.38
CA GLU A 329 -19.94 19.24 15.51
C GLU A 329 -19.22 20.60 15.51
N LYS A 330 -17.87 20.59 15.39
CA LYS A 330 -17.06 21.82 15.37
C LYS A 330 -17.41 22.73 14.18
N VAL A 331 -17.60 22.15 12.98
CA VAL A 331 -17.94 22.92 11.77
C VAL A 331 -19.35 23.48 11.86
N VAL A 332 -20.33 22.69 12.30
CA VAL A 332 -21.72 23.14 12.50
C VAL A 332 -21.77 24.30 13.51
N ALA A 333 -21.08 24.19 14.64
CA ALA A 333 -21.00 25.26 15.62
C ALA A 333 -20.42 26.56 15.02
N ALA A 334 -19.35 26.44 14.21
CA ALA A 334 -18.74 27.57 13.54
C ALA A 334 -19.65 28.23 12.50
N ILE A 335 -20.41 27.45 11.74
CA ILE A 335 -21.39 27.95 10.75
C ILE A 335 -22.52 28.70 11.46
N VAL A 336 -23.11 28.09 12.49
CA VAL A 336 -24.22 28.67 13.26
C VAL A 336 -23.79 29.97 13.95
N ALA A 337 -22.58 30.02 14.53
CA ALA A 337 -22.03 31.24 15.15
C ALA A 337 -21.92 32.42 14.16
N ARG A 338 -21.83 32.12 12.85
CA ARG A 338 -21.84 33.14 11.77
C ARG A 338 -23.22 33.37 11.17
N GLY A 339 -24.25 32.77 11.77
CA GLY A 339 -25.64 32.85 11.33
C GLY A 339 -25.91 32.11 10.03
N GLY A 340 -25.03 31.18 9.64
CA GLY A 340 -25.20 30.30 8.49
C GLY A 340 -26.12 29.11 8.79
N ASP A 341 -26.53 28.45 7.72
CA ASP A 341 -27.29 27.20 7.75
C ASP A 341 -26.38 26.08 7.23
N PRO A 342 -26.08 25.04 8.03
CA PRO A 342 -25.20 23.95 7.60
C PRO A 342 -25.65 23.28 6.30
N SER A 343 -26.97 23.19 6.06
CA SER A 343 -27.53 22.58 4.86
C SER A 343 -27.30 23.39 3.57
N LYS A 344 -26.96 24.68 3.71
CA LYS A 344 -26.70 25.63 2.60
C LYS A 344 -25.25 26.08 2.53
N THR A 345 -24.40 25.52 3.37
CA THR A 345 -22.99 25.89 3.47
C THR A 345 -22.17 25.03 2.51
N VAL A 346 -21.20 25.63 1.86
CA VAL A 346 -20.24 24.97 0.99
C VAL A 346 -18.91 24.87 1.69
N VAL A 347 -18.35 23.67 1.79
CA VAL A 347 -16.97 23.46 2.26
C VAL A 347 -16.03 23.68 1.08
N ASN A 348 -15.19 24.71 1.18
CA ASN A 348 -14.23 25.09 0.13
C ASN A 348 -12.91 24.35 0.26
N LYS A 349 -12.46 24.14 1.51
CA LYS A 349 -11.26 23.37 1.84
C LYS A 349 -11.36 22.83 3.25
N ALA A 350 -10.91 21.58 3.43
CA ALA A 350 -10.77 20.98 4.74
C ALA A 350 -9.51 20.11 4.78
N SER A 351 -8.65 20.33 5.77
CA SER A 351 -7.40 19.59 5.92
C SER A 351 -7.20 19.15 7.36
N LEU A 352 -6.72 17.94 7.54
CA LEU A 352 -6.31 17.41 8.83
C LEU A 352 -4.79 17.55 8.93
N ILE A 353 -4.30 18.30 9.91
CA ILE A 353 -2.88 18.54 10.12
C ILE A 353 -2.45 17.68 11.30
N LEU A 354 -1.58 16.73 11.06
CA LEU A 354 -1.06 15.76 12.04
C LEU A 354 0.45 16.00 12.20
N PRO A 355 0.87 16.81 13.17
CA PRO A 355 2.27 17.14 13.36
C PRO A 355 3.05 16.00 14.03
N TYR A 356 4.36 15.98 13.81
CA TYR A 356 5.29 15.09 14.50
C TYR A 356 6.55 15.86 14.92
N GLU A 357 7.25 15.36 15.92
CA GLU A 357 8.57 15.87 16.28
C GLU A 357 9.64 15.15 15.47
N MET A 358 10.64 15.90 15.01
CA MET A 358 11.76 15.32 14.31
C MET A 358 12.51 14.37 15.25
N PRO A 359 12.66 13.08 14.92
CA PRO A 359 13.39 12.16 15.76
C PRO A 359 14.86 12.57 15.87
N GLU A 360 15.48 12.35 17.02
CA GLU A 360 16.92 12.61 17.23
C GLU A 360 17.79 11.81 16.27
N ASP A 361 17.42 10.55 16.04
CA ASP A 361 18.00 9.70 15.01
C ASP A 361 17.17 9.84 13.72
N LEU A 362 17.76 10.50 12.72
CA LEU A 362 17.09 10.76 11.45
C LEU A 362 16.81 9.48 10.64
N ASP A 363 17.53 8.40 10.89
CA ASP A 363 17.28 7.12 10.24
C ASP A 363 15.90 6.54 10.62
N ARG A 364 15.37 6.95 11.78
CA ARG A 364 13.98 6.61 12.16
C ARG A 364 12.93 7.17 11.23
N LEU A 365 13.20 8.27 10.53
CA LEU A 365 12.28 8.81 9.52
C LEU A 365 12.06 7.86 8.33
N ASP A 366 12.99 6.95 8.09
CA ASP A 366 12.82 5.95 7.05
C ASP A 366 11.77 4.88 7.42
N GLN A 367 11.45 4.76 8.72
CA GLN A 367 10.36 3.93 9.22
C GLN A 367 9.00 4.66 9.21
N PHE A 368 8.98 5.98 9.00
CA PHE A 368 7.73 6.73 8.87
C PHE A 368 7.09 6.44 7.51
N PRO A 369 5.76 6.26 7.46
CA PRO A 369 5.06 6.18 6.18
C PRO A 369 5.39 7.40 5.33
N LYS A 370 5.73 7.20 4.06
CA LYS A 370 5.95 8.32 3.15
C LYS A 370 4.65 9.07 2.85
N MET A 371 3.53 8.35 2.98
CA MET A 371 2.19 8.89 2.83
C MET A 371 1.22 8.14 3.76
N ILE A 372 0.31 8.87 4.38
CA ILE A 372 -0.86 8.34 5.06
C ILE A 372 -2.12 8.82 4.32
N SER A 373 -2.93 7.89 3.84
CA SER A 373 -4.14 8.22 3.08
C SER A 373 -5.36 8.27 3.99
N PRO A 374 -6.14 9.36 3.95
CA PRO A 374 -7.43 9.40 4.62
C PRO A 374 -8.39 8.42 3.92
N THR A 375 -8.99 7.54 4.69
CA THR A 375 -9.72 6.36 4.22
C THR A 375 -10.95 6.16 5.08
N ILE A 376 -12.02 5.62 4.53
CA ILE A 376 -13.18 5.15 5.28
C ILE A 376 -13.22 3.62 5.31
N ARG A 377 -13.56 3.07 6.46
CA ARG A 377 -13.81 1.64 6.65
C ARG A 377 -15.28 1.33 6.35
N LYS A 378 -15.52 0.37 5.49
CA LYS A 378 -16.86 -0.06 5.08
C LYS A 378 -17.06 -1.52 5.46
N THR A 379 -18.22 -1.82 6.04
CA THR A 379 -18.65 -3.19 6.29
C THR A 379 -19.84 -3.48 5.40
N ALA A 380 -19.73 -4.49 4.55
CA ALA A 380 -20.81 -4.96 3.71
C ALA A 380 -21.83 -5.78 4.50
N ASP A 381 -23.00 -6.05 3.91
CA ASP A 381 -24.09 -6.80 4.56
C ASP A 381 -23.69 -8.23 4.94
N ASP A 382 -22.71 -8.82 4.25
CA ASP A 382 -22.15 -10.14 4.53
C ASP A 382 -21.06 -10.12 5.62
N GLY A 383 -20.78 -8.94 6.19
CA GLY A 383 -19.73 -8.74 7.19
C GLY A 383 -18.34 -8.49 6.61
N THR A 384 -18.17 -8.51 5.29
CA THR A 384 -16.89 -8.24 4.66
C THR A 384 -16.47 -6.79 4.89
N VAL A 385 -15.24 -6.58 5.36
CA VAL A 385 -14.67 -5.25 5.58
C VAL A 385 -13.79 -4.84 4.40
N SER A 386 -13.92 -3.60 4.01
CA SER A 386 -13.08 -2.97 3.00
C SER A 386 -12.71 -1.55 3.43
N TYR A 387 -11.58 -1.07 2.91
CA TYR A 387 -11.11 0.29 3.12
C TYR A 387 -11.13 1.03 1.79
N ALA A 388 -11.80 2.18 1.77
CA ALA A 388 -11.90 3.01 0.57
C ALA A 388 -11.21 4.36 0.83
N GLY A 389 -10.18 4.68 0.05
CA GLY A 389 -9.57 6.00 0.09
C GLY A 389 -10.59 7.08 -0.22
N LEU A 390 -10.48 8.24 0.41
CA LEU A 390 -11.36 9.37 0.13
C LEU A 390 -11.11 9.89 -1.29
N THR A 391 -12.18 10.37 -1.94
CA THR A 391 -12.08 10.99 -3.26
C THR A 391 -11.09 12.16 -3.28
N ASP A 392 -10.99 12.87 -2.17
CA ASP A 392 -10.05 13.97 -1.96
C ASP A 392 -8.61 13.55 -2.18
N ALA A 393 -8.23 12.35 -1.74
CA ALA A 393 -6.88 11.83 -1.89
C ALA A 393 -6.48 11.62 -3.36
N SER A 394 -7.44 11.34 -4.25
CA SER A 394 -7.19 11.15 -5.68
C SER A 394 -7.42 12.42 -6.51
N ALA A 395 -8.23 13.36 -6.01
CA ALA A 395 -8.62 14.57 -6.72
C ALA A 395 -7.75 15.78 -6.38
N SER A 396 -7.15 15.81 -5.16
CA SER A 396 -6.30 16.92 -4.75
C SER A 396 -4.89 16.76 -5.30
N SER A 397 -4.39 17.79 -5.96
CA SER A 397 -2.99 17.88 -6.38
C SER A 397 -2.09 18.52 -5.31
N GLU A 398 -2.66 19.05 -4.22
CA GLU A 398 -1.92 19.87 -3.27
C GLU A 398 -1.28 19.04 -2.15
N ASN A 399 -2.06 18.23 -1.44
CA ASN A 399 -1.54 17.37 -0.39
C ASN A 399 -2.44 16.14 -0.19
N GLN A 400 -1.87 14.98 -0.45
CA GLN A 400 -2.56 13.69 -0.35
C GLN A 400 -2.21 12.94 0.94
N GLY A 401 -1.55 13.60 1.88
CA GLY A 401 -1.06 13.01 3.12
C GLY A 401 0.41 12.61 3.06
N ASP A 402 1.20 13.31 2.27
CA ASP A 402 2.64 13.13 2.18
C ASP A 402 3.36 13.52 3.48
N LEU A 403 4.49 12.85 3.74
CA LEU A 403 5.40 13.21 4.82
C LEU A 403 6.08 14.56 4.51
N ASP A 404 5.57 15.65 5.07
CA ASP A 404 6.18 16.97 4.93
C ASP A 404 7.27 17.16 6.00
N ARG A 405 8.52 16.97 5.58
CA ARG A 405 9.68 17.16 6.47
C ARG A 405 9.94 18.62 6.83
N ALA A 406 9.55 19.55 5.99
CA ALA A 406 9.76 20.97 6.22
C ALA A 406 8.81 21.50 7.31
N ASN A 407 7.56 21.10 7.25
CA ASN A 407 6.55 21.46 8.25
C ASN A 407 6.43 20.41 9.38
N GLN A 408 7.12 19.28 9.27
CA GLN A 408 7.07 18.18 10.25
C GLN A 408 5.62 17.76 10.54
N ALA A 409 4.86 17.50 9.48
CA ALA A 409 3.46 17.13 9.58
C ALA A 409 3.01 16.33 8.36
N TYR A 410 1.91 15.61 8.53
CA TYR A 410 1.06 15.15 7.43
C TYR A 410 -0.15 16.07 7.38
N ALA A 411 -0.60 16.45 6.18
CA ALA A 411 -1.71 17.41 6.05
C ALA A 411 -2.69 17.02 4.93
N PRO A 412 -3.29 15.81 4.97
CA PRO A 412 -4.20 15.36 3.91
C PRO A 412 -5.45 16.24 3.80
N ASP A 413 -5.92 16.39 2.58
CA ASP A 413 -7.17 17.07 2.25
C ASP A 413 -8.36 16.12 2.41
N ILE A 414 -9.45 16.60 3.02
CA ILE A 414 -10.70 15.88 3.22
C ILE A 414 -11.93 16.75 2.83
N THR A 415 -11.76 17.68 1.92
CA THR A 415 -12.78 18.71 1.58
C THR A 415 -14.11 18.10 1.16
N TYR A 416 -14.07 17.18 0.20
CA TYR A 416 -15.29 16.53 -0.31
C TYR A 416 -15.93 15.64 0.74
N HIS A 417 -15.14 14.88 1.47
CA HIS A 417 -15.62 14.07 2.58
C HIS A 417 -16.29 14.93 3.65
N MET A 418 -15.68 16.05 4.03
CA MET A 418 -16.25 16.97 5.02
C MET A 418 -17.58 17.57 4.53
N GLN A 419 -17.71 17.86 3.23
CA GLN A 419 -18.99 18.31 2.67
C GLN A 419 -20.09 17.23 2.82
N GLN A 420 -19.74 15.96 2.63
CA GLN A 420 -20.69 14.85 2.85
C GLN A 420 -21.03 14.68 4.33
N VAL A 421 -20.02 14.70 5.20
CA VAL A 421 -20.16 14.61 6.66
C VAL A 421 -21.06 15.72 7.20
N LEU A 422 -20.94 16.94 6.67
CA LEU A 422 -21.76 18.07 7.09
C LEU A 422 -23.26 17.84 6.86
N GLN A 423 -23.62 17.09 5.83
CA GLN A 423 -25.02 16.80 5.48
C GLN A 423 -25.62 15.63 6.27
N ARG A 424 -24.79 14.84 6.96
CA ARG A 424 -25.24 13.66 7.72
C ARG A 424 -25.82 14.04 9.08
N THR A 425 -26.79 13.24 9.54
CA THR A 425 -27.44 13.42 10.86
C THR A 425 -27.36 12.16 11.73
N ASP A 426 -26.72 11.09 11.25
CA ASP A 426 -26.67 9.78 11.87
C ASP A 426 -25.28 9.38 12.41
N LEU A 427 -24.34 10.32 12.45
CA LEU A 427 -22.95 10.08 12.85
C LEU A 427 -22.78 9.73 14.35
N ASP A 428 -23.75 10.05 15.18
CA ASP A 428 -23.74 9.66 16.60
C ASP A 428 -23.95 8.15 16.81
N THR A 429 -24.43 7.46 15.77
CA THR A 429 -24.77 6.04 15.80
C THR A 429 -24.03 5.20 14.77
N LYS A 430 -23.27 5.84 13.89
CA LYS A 430 -22.52 5.21 12.81
C LYS A 430 -21.11 5.76 12.70
N ASP A 431 -20.17 4.88 12.50
CA ASP A 431 -18.73 5.14 12.35
C ASP A 431 -18.24 4.96 10.90
N ASP A 432 -19.15 4.73 9.94
CA ASP A 432 -18.86 4.48 8.53
C ASP A 432 -18.30 5.69 7.77
N ALA A 433 -18.27 6.86 8.43
CA ALA A 433 -17.66 8.09 7.92
C ALA A 433 -16.40 8.51 8.69
N ASP A 434 -15.97 7.75 9.70
CA ASP A 434 -14.76 8.04 10.46
C ASP A 434 -13.53 7.94 9.56
N VAL A 435 -12.60 8.88 9.76
CA VAL A 435 -11.41 8.98 8.91
C VAL A 435 -10.29 8.13 9.50
N TRP A 436 -9.99 7.04 8.83
CA TRP A 436 -8.85 6.16 9.07
C TRP A 436 -7.63 6.64 8.28
N PHE A 437 -6.44 6.52 8.83
CA PHE A 437 -5.21 6.82 8.09
C PHE A 437 -4.43 5.55 7.82
N LEU A 438 -4.51 5.10 6.58
CA LEU A 438 -3.78 3.93 6.13
C LEU A 438 -2.45 4.32 5.47
N THR A 439 -1.46 3.45 5.63
CA THR A 439 -0.17 3.61 4.97
C THR A 439 -0.31 3.27 3.49
N VAL A 440 0.08 4.20 2.64
CA VAL A 440 0.03 4.05 1.18
C VAL A 440 1.34 4.52 0.55
N HIS A 441 1.52 4.15 -0.71
CA HIS A 441 2.54 4.73 -1.56
C HIS A 441 1.95 5.15 -2.89
N SER A 442 2.62 6.06 -3.57
CA SER A 442 2.22 6.53 -4.91
C SER A 442 3.01 5.82 -5.98
N GLU A 443 2.31 5.38 -7.01
CA GLU A 443 2.91 4.86 -8.23
C GLU A 443 2.43 5.67 -9.43
N THR A 444 3.36 6.01 -10.33
CA THR A 444 3.03 6.65 -11.59
C THR A 444 3.07 5.62 -12.71
N VAL A 445 1.94 5.36 -13.30
CA VAL A 445 1.79 4.38 -14.39
C VAL A 445 1.70 5.10 -15.72
N ALA A 446 2.49 4.65 -16.70
CA ALA A 446 2.42 5.14 -18.07
C ALA A 446 1.27 4.44 -18.82
N ASN A 447 0.32 5.21 -19.33
CA ASN A 447 -0.77 4.70 -20.16
C ASN A 447 -0.47 5.04 -21.63
N ALA A 448 -0.32 4.03 -22.45
CA ALA A 448 -0.08 4.19 -23.90
C ALA A 448 -1.33 3.80 -24.71
N THR A 449 -1.55 4.48 -25.82
CA THR A 449 -2.69 4.22 -26.72
C THR A 449 -2.26 3.55 -28.02
N GLY A 450 -3.03 2.55 -28.46
CA GLY A 450 -2.79 1.83 -29.72
C GLY A 450 -1.65 0.81 -29.69
N ASN A 451 -0.92 0.63 -30.79
CA ASN A 451 0.23 -0.30 -30.86
C ASN A 451 1.35 0.07 -29.86
N ALA A 452 1.40 1.35 -29.46
CA ALA A 452 2.29 1.82 -28.41
C ALA A 452 1.92 1.26 -27.03
N GLN A 453 0.68 0.85 -26.80
CA GLN A 453 0.25 0.26 -25.54
C GLN A 453 0.91 -1.10 -25.27
N GLN A 454 0.96 -1.96 -26.27
CA GLN A 454 1.64 -3.26 -26.16
C GLN A 454 3.16 -3.10 -25.97
N GLU A 455 3.75 -2.12 -26.65
CA GLU A 455 5.18 -1.85 -26.54
C GLU A 455 5.53 -1.16 -25.21
N ALA A 456 4.67 -0.28 -24.70
CA ALA A 456 4.81 0.32 -23.38
C ALA A 456 4.56 -0.71 -22.26
N GLU A 457 3.58 -1.60 -22.36
CA GLU A 457 3.36 -2.71 -21.44
C GLU A 457 4.56 -3.66 -21.42
N TYR A 458 5.14 -3.95 -22.58
CA TYR A 458 6.35 -4.77 -22.68
C TYR A 458 7.58 -4.06 -22.07
N GLN A 459 7.78 -2.79 -22.38
CA GLN A 459 8.85 -1.97 -21.83
C GLN A 459 8.67 -1.81 -20.31
N GLN A 460 7.47 -1.56 -19.85
CA GLN A 460 7.13 -1.42 -18.43
C GLN A 460 7.34 -2.74 -17.69
N MET A 461 6.97 -3.86 -18.28
CA MET A 461 7.21 -5.20 -17.75
C MET A 461 8.71 -5.52 -17.68
N MET A 462 9.47 -5.22 -18.73
CA MET A 462 10.92 -5.40 -18.76
C MET A 462 11.62 -4.51 -17.73
N TYR A 463 11.14 -3.31 -17.52
CA TYR A 463 11.66 -2.37 -16.54
C TYR A 463 11.28 -2.75 -15.12
N ALA A 464 10.05 -3.17 -14.88
CA ALA A 464 9.61 -3.70 -13.59
C ALA A 464 10.43 -4.94 -13.20
N MET A 465 10.70 -5.84 -14.15
CA MET A 465 11.60 -6.97 -13.93
C MET A 465 13.04 -6.53 -13.61
N TYR A 466 13.56 -5.53 -14.32
CA TYR A 466 14.90 -4.99 -14.09
C TYR A 466 15.01 -4.31 -12.72
N TYR A 467 14.00 -3.52 -12.32
CA TYR A 467 13.98 -2.80 -11.05
C TYR A 467 13.61 -3.67 -9.86
N ASN A 468 12.75 -4.68 -10.02
CA ASN A 468 12.57 -5.71 -9.00
C ASN A 468 13.89 -6.40 -8.67
N ASN A 469 14.73 -6.64 -9.68
CA ASN A 469 16.05 -7.21 -9.46
C ASN A 469 17.06 -6.24 -8.83
N LEU A 470 16.93 -4.93 -9.06
CA LEU A 470 17.90 -3.95 -8.62
C LEU A 470 17.51 -3.19 -7.34
N TYR A 471 16.22 -2.98 -7.09
CA TYR A 471 15.74 -2.08 -6.04
C TYR A 471 14.49 -2.57 -5.29
N GLY A 472 14.04 -3.79 -5.50
CA GLY A 472 12.91 -4.38 -4.77
C GLY A 472 11.58 -3.65 -4.94
N GLY A 473 11.34 -3.06 -6.09
CA GLY A 473 10.06 -2.46 -6.43
C GLY A 473 9.13 -3.48 -7.08
N GLY A 474 8.09 -3.93 -6.38
CA GLY A 474 7.10 -4.82 -6.94
C GLY A 474 6.28 -4.15 -8.04
N TYR A 475 5.94 -4.88 -9.06
CA TYR A 475 5.01 -4.48 -10.11
C TYR A 475 3.61 -4.96 -9.74
N GLY A 476 2.74 -4.04 -9.39
CA GLY A 476 1.33 -4.31 -9.23
C GLY A 476 0.58 -3.94 -10.50
N GLY A 477 0.57 -4.82 -11.43
CA GLY A 477 -0.37 -4.71 -12.52
C GLY A 477 -1.47 -5.74 -12.32
N TYR A 478 -2.71 -5.34 -12.38
CA TYR A 478 -3.94 -6.12 -12.41
C TYR A 478 -4.45 -6.68 -11.08
N GLY A 479 -5.58 -6.16 -10.73
CA GLY A 479 -6.53 -6.79 -9.86
C GLY A 479 -6.29 -6.47 -8.39
N GLY A 480 -6.38 -5.19 -8.04
CA GLY A 480 -6.93 -4.90 -6.74
C GLY A 480 -8.30 -5.56 -6.69
N TYR A 481 -8.39 -6.74 -6.13
CA TYR A 481 -9.68 -7.25 -5.71
C TYR A 481 -10.18 -6.34 -4.60
N GLY A 482 -10.71 -5.19 -4.99
CA GLY A 482 -11.70 -4.53 -4.22
C GLY A 482 -12.92 -5.42 -4.30
N TYR A 483 -13.16 -6.20 -3.27
CA TYR A 483 -14.43 -6.86 -3.10
C TYR A 483 -15.52 -5.83 -3.28
N GLY A 484 -16.29 -6.00 -4.34
CA GLY A 484 -17.61 -5.48 -4.63
C GLY A 484 -18.01 -4.17 -3.97
N GLY A 485 -17.44 -3.06 -4.37
CA GLY A 485 -18.04 -1.77 -4.17
C GLY A 485 -18.57 -1.29 -5.51
N TYR A 486 -19.87 -1.20 -5.66
CA TYR A 486 -20.50 -0.55 -6.79
C TYR A 486 -19.95 0.86 -6.94
N GLY A 487 -19.25 1.06 -8.04
CA GLY A 487 -18.41 2.11 -8.39
C GLY A 487 -18.92 3.52 -8.35
N TYR A 488 -18.10 4.36 -8.16
CA TYR A 488 -17.77 5.62 -8.82
C TYR A 488 -16.25 5.71 -8.73
N GLY A 489 -15.60 5.78 -9.87
CA GLY A 489 -14.18 5.87 -10.12
C GLY A 489 -13.27 6.30 -8.98
N TYR A 490 -13.00 5.42 -8.05
CA TYR A 490 -11.94 5.58 -7.07
C TYR A 490 -10.69 4.95 -7.65
N GLY A 491 -9.60 5.71 -7.65
CA GLY A 491 -8.32 5.25 -8.10
C GLY A 491 -7.93 3.95 -7.40
N SER A 492 -7.56 3.00 -8.19
CA SER A 492 -6.99 1.73 -7.77
C SER A 492 -5.73 1.99 -6.93
N TYR A 493 -5.53 1.28 -5.84
CA TYR A 493 -4.33 1.36 -5.02
C TYR A 493 -3.32 0.28 -5.46
N GLY A 494 -2.19 0.64 -6.10
CA GLY A 494 -1.10 -0.19 -6.67
C GLY A 494 0.25 -0.08 -5.96
N TYR A 495 1.22 -0.91 -6.21
CA TYR A 495 2.50 -1.04 -5.48
C TYR A 495 3.70 -0.42 -6.20
N GLY A 496 4.56 0.34 -5.51
CA GLY A 496 5.86 0.78 -6.04
C GLY A 496 6.72 1.63 -5.10
N GLY A 497 7.98 1.30 -4.97
CA GLY A 497 8.90 1.94 -4.03
C GLY A 497 9.41 3.34 -4.45
N TYR A 498 9.76 4.18 -3.48
CA TYR A 498 10.17 5.59 -3.63
C TYR A 498 11.49 5.82 -4.41
N SER A 499 12.38 4.84 -4.46
CA SER A 499 13.55 4.91 -5.35
C SER A 499 13.17 4.94 -6.83
N ASN A 500 11.96 4.52 -7.16
CA ASN A 500 11.45 4.47 -8.52
C ASN A 500 10.99 5.83 -9.05
N TYR A 501 10.66 6.81 -8.20
CA TYR A 501 10.17 8.10 -8.68
C TYR A 501 11.17 8.81 -9.62
N TYR A 502 12.45 8.84 -9.25
CA TYR A 502 13.48 9.49 -10.07
C TYR A 502 13.78 8.71 -11.35
N ASN A 503 13.77 7.41 -11.26
CA ASN A 503 14.04 6.54 -12.40
C ASN A 503 12.82 6.45 -13.31
N MET A 504 11.61 6.52 -12.77
CA MET A 504 10.38 6.58 -13.51
C MET A 504 10.19 7.92 -14.23
N MET A 505 10.67 9.03 -13.64
CA MET A 505 10.76 10.33 -14.33
C MET A 505 11.72 10.26 -15.53
N MET A 506 12.86 9.59 -15.40
CA MET A 506 13.78 9.36 -16.52
C MET A 506 13.15 8.47 -17.59
N MET A 507 12.41 7.42 -17.20
CA MET A 507 11.70 6.54 -18.10
C MET A 507 10.50 7.24 -18.76
N ALA A 508 9.78 8.05 -18.00
CA ALA A 508 8.72 8.91 -18.49
C ALA A 508 9.23 9.88 -19.56
N SER A 509 10.42 10.45 -19.36
CA SER A 509 11.05 11.33 -20.36
C SER A 509 11.52 10.57 -21.60
N MET A 510 11.94 9.31 -21.48
CA MET A 510 12.27 8.44 -22.61
C MET A 510 11.02 7.98 -23.38
N LEU A 511 9.95 7.62 -22.68
CA LEU A 511 8.68 7.20 -23.29
C LEU A 511 7.90 8.38 -23.90
N SER A 512 8.02 9.59 -23.34
CA SER A 512 7.39 10.80 -23.92
C SER A 512 7.99 11.19 -25.29
N SER A 513 9.19 10.71 -25.61
CA SER A 513 9.78 10.88 -26.94
C SER A 513 9.21 9.91 -27.99
N MET A 514 8.43 8.91 -27.57
CA MET A 514 7.86 7.86 -28.41
C MET A 514 6.31 7.90 -28.45
N ASN A 515 5.71 9.00 -28.87
CA ASN A 515 4.28 9.19 -29.18
C ASN A 515 3.25 8.94 -28.05
N GLN A 516 2.65 10.03 -27.56
CA GLN A 516 1.36 10.11 -26.85
C GLN A 516 1.16 9.12 -25.69
N THR A 517 2.08 9.13 -24.71
CA THR A 517 1.89 8.41 -23.47
C THR A 517 1.27 9.36 -22.43
N THR A 518 0.12 8.98 -21.87
CA THR A 518 -0.46 9.65 -20.71
C THR A 518 0.01 8.96 -19.45
N TYR A 519 0.22 9.72 -18.38
CA TYR A 519 0.61 9.18 -17.07
C TYR A 519 -0.55 9.30 -16.10
N SER A 520 -0.80 8.26 -15.35
CA SER A 520 -1.69 8.31 -14.19
C SER A 520 -0.90 7.98 -12.93
N THR A 521 -1.17 8.71 -11.85
CA THR A 521 -0.63 8.38 -10.53
C THR A 521 -1.72 7.66 -9.75
N THR A 522 -1.41 6.47 -9.26
CA THR A 522 -2.27 5.68 -8.40
C THR A 522 -1.68 5.62 -7.00
N GLN A 523 -2.55 5.50 -6.00
CA GLN A 523 -2.16 5.23 -4.62
C GLN A 523 -2.57 3.81 -4.25
N GLU A 524 -1.66 3.08 -3.61
CA GLU A 524 -1.93 1.72 -3.15
C GLU A 524 -1.62 1.54 -1.67
N LEU A 525 -2.31 0.60 -1.04
CA LEU A 525 -2.04 0.23 0.34
C LEU A 525 -0.65 -0.41 0.43
N ASP A 526 0.21 0.16 1.25
CA ASP A 526 1.51 -0.42 1.57
C ASP A 526 1.41 -1.24 2.86
N LYS A 527 0.94 -2.47 2.73
CA LYS A 527 0.68 -3.39 3.84
C LYS A 527 1.86 -4.29 4.19
N ASP A 528 2.86 -4.37 3.32
CA ASP A 528 3.99 -5.30 3.50
C ASP A 528 5.18 -4.66 4.19
N ARG A 529 5.37 -3.35 4.05
CA ARG A 529 6.48 -2.65 4.71
C ARG A 529 6.26 -2.51 6.20
N TYR A 530 7.39 -2.50 6.91
CA TYR A 530 7.42 -2.23 8.34
C TYR A 530 7.47 -0.72 8.56
N TYR A 531 6.31 -0.13 8.87
CA TYR A 531 6.21 1.27 9.24
C TYR A 531 5.99 1.44 10.72
N ARG A 532 6.65 2.45 11.28
CA ARG A 532 6.54 2.91 12.66
C ARG A 532 6.66 4.42 12.69
N ALA A 533 5.63 5.11 13.12
CA ALA A 533 5.65 6.54 13.30
C ALA A 533 4.96 6.93 14.61
N ILE A 534 5.52 7.93 15.27
CA ILE A 534 4.92 8.58 16.43
C ILE A 534 4.65 10.02 16.01
N LEU A 535 3.37 10.41 16.00
CA LEU A 535 2.95 11.78 15.76
C LEU A 535 2.47 12.39 17.07
N ASN A 536 2.40 13.70 17.11
CA ASN A 536 1.89 14.43 18.26
C ASN A 536 0.41 14.13 18.50
N GLY A 537 0.06 13.79 19.72
CA GLY A 537 -1.33 13.56 20.13
C GLY A 537 -2.03 14.83 20.63
N PRO A 538 -3.32 14.73 20.97
CA PRO A 538 -4.12 15.86 21.45
C PRO A 538 -3.61 16.52 22.74
N ALA A 539 -2.94 15.76 23.63
CA ALA A 539 -2.45 16.24 24.93
C ALA A 539 -1.04 16.83 24.90
N VAL A 540 -0.39 16.88 23.73
CA VAL A 540 0.96 17.42 23.57
C VAL A 540 1.01 18.92 23.95
N THR A 541 2.03 19.31 24.71
CA THR A 541 2.25 20.71 25.13
C THR A 541 3.37 21.41 24.35
N VAL A 542 3.96 20.75 23.36
CA VAL A 542 5.01 21.31 22.52
C VAL A 542 4.47 22.46 21.67
N LYS A 543 5.19 23.58 21.65
CA LYS A 543 4.83 24.74 20.83
C LYS A 543 5.40 24.65 19.43
N ASN A 544 4.65 25.19 18.48
CA ASN A 544 5.08 25.27 17.10
C ASN A 544 6.36 26.11 16.94
N SER A 545 7.27 25.63 16.10
CA SER A 545 8.47 26.37 15.72
C SER A 545 8.17 27.32 14.55
N PRO A 546 8.92 28.43 14.41
CA PRO A 546 8.75 29.34 13.28
C PRO A 546 8.99 28.72 11.90
N SER A 547 9.63 27.56 11.84
CA SER A 547 9.89 26.83 10.59
C SER A 547 8.67 26.09 10.07
N CYS A 548 7.70 25.75 10.91
CA CYS A 548 6.46 25.11 10.50
C CYS A 548 5.42 26.18 10.11
N LEU A 549 5.12 26.25 8.82
CA LEU A 549 4.18 27.24 8.27
C LEU A 549 2.73 26.75 8.28
N LEU A 550 2.49 25.49 8.60
CA LEU A 550 1.14 24.93 8.63
C LEU A 550 0.35 25.32 9.88
N LEU A 551 1.01 25.58 11.00
CA LEU A 551 0.37 26.00 12.25
C LEU A 551 0.74 27.46 12.57
N ALA A 552 -0.12 28.13 13.33
CA ALA A 552 0.17 29.48 13.79
C ALA A 552 1.43 29.52 14.66
N PRO A 553 2.23 30.60 14.62
CA PRO A 553 3.38 30.77 15.51
C PRO A 553 2.96 30.61 16.99
N ASP A 554 3.78 29.95 17.78
CA ASP A 554 3.54 29.67 19.21
C ASP A 554 2.26 28.87 19.55
N ALA A 555 1.49 28.41 18.55
CA ALA A 555 0.39 27.47 18.78
C ALA A 555 0.94 26.12 19.31
N LEU A 556 0.13 25.36 20.02
CA LEU A 556 0.48 23.98 20.36
C LEU A 556 0.56 23.15 19.07
N ARG A 557 1.55 22.28 19.00
CA ARG A 557 1.73 21.31 17.89
C ARG A 557 0.82 20.09 18.08
N VAL A 558 -0.46 20.35 18.23
CA VAL A 558 -1.48 19.32 18.37
C VAL A 558 -2.13 19.01 17.01
N PRO A 559 -2.73 17.84 16.83
CA PRO A 559 -3.56 17.56 15.67
C PRO A 559 -4.61 18.65 15.49
N THR A 560 -4.67 19.19 14.28
CA THR A 560 -5.52 20.36 14.00
C THR A 560 -6.37 20.11 12.77
N PHE A 561 -7.65 20.45 12.86
CA PHE A 561 -8.58 20.47 11.74
C PHE A 561 -8.75 21.90 11.26
N ARG A 562 -8.35 22.18 10.02
CA ARG A 562 -8.53 23.47 9.36
C ARG A 562 -9.61 23.33 8.30
N VAL A 563 -10.63 24.18 8.38
CA VAL A 563 -11.71 24.20 7.40
C VAL A 563 -12.02 25.61 6.93
N THR A 564 -12.17 25.76 5.62
CA THR A 564 -12.70 26.97 4.97
C THR A 564 -14.06 26.62 4.41
N PHE A 565 -15.08 27.36 4.82
CA PHE A 565 -16.45 27.18 4.35
C PHE A 565 -17.07 28.52 3.96
N SER A 566 -18.05 28.48 3.08
CA SER A 566 -18.77 29.65 2.61
C SER A 566 -20.25 29.57 2.97
N VAL A 567 -20.76 30.61 3.60
CA VAL A 567 -22.19 30.73 3.95
C VAL A 567 -22.88 31.74 3.03
N PRO A 568 -24.16 31.52 2.65
CA PRO A 568 -24.91 32.50 1.88
C PRO A 568 -24.96 33.86 2.61
N LYS A 569 -24.79 34.94 1.87
CA LYS A 569 -24.94 36.28 2.39
C LYS A 569 -26.38 36.51 2.80
N LYS A 570 -26.61 37.13 3.96
CA LYS A 570 -27.93 37.53 4.43
C LYS A 570 -28.40 38.78 3.75
#